data_4b68a398df73e462b95b5f2066017326
#
_entry.id   4b68a398df73e462b95b5f2066017326
#
_cell.length_a   1.000
_cell.length_b   1.000
_cell.length_c   1.000
_cell.angle_alpha   90.00
_cell.angle_beta   90.00
_cell.angle_gamma   90.00
#
_symmetry.space_group_name_H-M   'P 1'
#
loop_
_entity.id
_entity.type
_entity.pdbx_description
1 polymer ?
#
loop_
_entity_poly.entity_id
_entity_poly.type
_entity_poly.pdbx_seq_one_letter_code
_entity_poly.pdbx_strand_id
1 'polypeptide(L)'
;GIDSEKAMLLQHMVISHHGEPDFGAAVRPMFLEAEILSELDKLDATINEITSATADLKEGEFSQRMWALDNRKLYNHGRKEVVVKANLE
;
A
#
# COMPACT_ATOMS: atom_id res chain seq x y z
N GLY A 1 9.09 -30.34 9.35
CA GLY A 1 8.13 -29.28 9.38
C GLY A 1 8.72 -27.96 9.88
N ILE A 2 7.87 -26.97 9.96
CA ILE A 2 8.24 -25.64 10.47
C ILE A 2 8.28 -25.72 12.00
N ASP A 3 9.35 -25.20 12.64
CA ASP A 3 9.38 -25.18 14.09
C ASP A 3 8.34 -24.20 14.63
N SER A 4 8.02 -24.33 15.92
CA SER A 4 6.93 -23.57 16.53
C SER A 4 7.18 -22.07 16.55
N GLU A 5 8.42 -21.61 16.67
CA GLU A 5 8.74 -20.19 16.63
C GLU A 5 8.49 -19.61 15.24
N LYS A 6 8.96 -20.29 14.19
CA LYS A 6 8.71 -19.84 12.79
C LYS A 6 7.24 -19.81 12.47
N ALA A 7 6.49 -20.82 12.93
CA ALA A 7 5.04 -20.85 12.73
C ALA A 7 4.37 -19.66 13.39
N MET A 8 4.78 -19.33 14.61
CA MET A 8 4.25 -18.18 15.34
C MET A 8 4.56 -16.87 14.62
N LEU A 9 5.79 -16.70 14.12
CA LEU A 9 6.19 -15.49 13.39
C LEU A 9 5.37 -15.34 12.12
N LEU A 10 5.17 -16.43 11.38
CA LEU A 10 4.35 -16.38 10.15
C LEU A 10 2.91 -16.05 10.45
N GLN A 11 2.33 -16.62 11.50
CA GLN A 11 0.98 -16.29 11.94
C GLN A 11 0.85 -14.81 12.29
N HIS A 12 1.83 -14.28 13.04
CA HIS A 12 1.84 -12.86 13.37
C HIS A 12 1.87 -11.99 12.11
N MET A 13 2.71 -12.33 11.13
CA MET A 13 2.77 -11.59 9.87
C MET A 13 1.42 -11.54 9.17
N VAL A 14 0.72 -12.67 9.14
CA VAL A 14 -0.61 -12.75 8.51
C VAL A 14 -1.61 -11.84 9.22
N ILE A 15 -1.69 -11.91 10.56
CA ILE A 15 -2.69 -11.14 11.30
C ILE A 15 -2.35 -9.67 11.46
N SER A 16 -1.12 -9.27 11.16
CA SER A 16 -0.67 -7.88 11.30
C SER A 16 -0.41 -7.17 9.98
N HIS A 17 -0.53 -7.86 8.85
CA HIS A 17 -0.09 -7.27 7.58
C HIS A 17 -0.91 -6.05 7.12
N HIS A 18 -2.11 -5.85 7.62
CA HIS A 18 -2.87 -4.62 7.35
C HIS A 18 -2.38 -3.41 8.16
N GLY A 19 -1.46 -3.62 9.09
CA GLY A 19 -0.76 -2.57 9.82
C GLY A 19 -1.53 -1.99 10.99
N GLU A 20 -2.70 -1.46 10.74
CA GLU A 20 -3.51 -0.78 11.75
C GLU A 20 -4.82 -1.52 11.97
N PRO A 21 -5.36 -1.54 13.21
CA PRO A 21 -6.66 -2.17 13.45
C PRO A 21 -7.79 -1.59 12.60
N ASP A 22 -7.74 -0.30 12.30
CA ASP A 22 -8.74 0.35 11.45
C ASP A 22 -8.71 -0.15 10.01
N PHE A 23 -7.61 -0.79 9.59
CA PHE A 23 -7.47 -1.38 8.27
C PHE A 23 -7.66 -2.90 8.30
N GLY A 24 -8.13 -3.45 9.41
CA GLY A 24 -8.45 -4.86 9.52
C GLY A 24 -7.38 -5.74 10.14
N ALA A 25 -6.27 -5.18 10.61
CA ALA A 25 -5.26 -5.97 11.30
C ALA A 25 -5.74 -6.35 12.69
N ALA A 26 -5.53 -7.62 13.10
CA ALA A 26 -5.84 -8.06 14.46
C ALA A 26 -4.88 -7.45 15.47
N VAL A 27 -3.61 -7.28 15.07
CA VAL A 27 -2.55 -6.68 15.90
C VAL A 27 -1.64 -5.86 15.01
N ARG A 28 -0.89 -4.95 15.61
CA ARG A 28 0.16 -4.22 14.89
C ARG A 28 1.40 -5.09 14.73
N PRO A 29 2.19 -4.89 13.66
CA PRO A 29 3.44 -5.63 13.47
C PRO A 29 4.41 -5.41 14.64
N MET A 30 5.01 -6.49 15.12
CA MET A 30 5.90 -6.46 16.28
C MET A 30 7.35 -6.77 15.96
N PHE A 31 7.69 -7.06 14.71
CA PHE A 31 9.07 -7.29 14.30
C PHE A 31 9.28 -6.84 12.86
N LEU A 32 10.54 -6.74 12.45
CA LEU A 32 10.93 -6.08 11.19
C LEU A 32 10.23 -6.67 9.98
N GLU A 33 10.26 -7.99 9.80
CA GLU A 33 9.67 -8.62 8.62
C GLU A 33 8.16 -8.40 8.53
N ALA A 34 7.48 -8.41 9.69
CA ALA A 34 6.05 -8.14 9.73
C ALA A 34 5.75 -6.69 9.34
N GLU A 35 6.58 -5.75 9.79
CA GLU A 35 6.43 -4.34 9.41
C GLU A 35 6.67 -4.13 7.93
N ILE A 36 7.68 -4.78 7.36
CA ILE A 36 7.96 -4.71 5.92
C ILE A 36 6.77 -5.22 5.12
N LEU A 37 6.22 -6.37 5.50
CA LEU A 37 5.05 -6.92 4.80
C LEU A 37 3.87 -5.96 4.85
N SER A 38 3.61 -5.39 6.02
CA SER A 38 2.53 -4.42 6.22
C SER A 38 2.72 -3.20 5.33
N GLU A 39 3.94 -2.65 5.28
CA GLU A 39 4.23 -1.48 4.47
C GLU A 39 4.13 -1.76 2.97
N LEU A 40 4.56 -2.94 2.52
CA LEU A 40 4.43 -3.34 1.12
C LEU A 40 2.96 -3.48 0.72
N ASP A 41 2.14 -4.09 1.58
CA ASP A 41 0.71 -4.23 1.34
C ASP A 41 0.03 -2.87 1.24
N LYS A 42 0.38 -1.96 2.14
CA LYS A 42 -0.12 -0.60 2.15
C LYS A 42 0.29 0.17 0.90
N LEU A 43 1.55 0.01 0.48
CA LEU A 43 2.05 0.65 -0.74
C LEU A 43 1.29 0.16 -1.97
N ASP A 44 1.07 -1.14 -2.07
CA ASP A 44 0.33 -1.74 -3.18
C ASP A 44 -1.10 -1.17 -3.25
N ALA A 45 -1.77 -1.10 -2.11
CA ALA A 45 -3.12 -0.53 -2.03
C ALA A 45 -3.12 0.95 -2.45
N THR A 46 -2.11 1.72 -2.01
CA THR A 46 -1.99 3.12 -2.36
C THR A 46 -1.77 3.32 -3.85
N ILE A 47 -0.92 2.49 -4.46
CA ILE A 47 -0.69 2.53 -5.91
C ILE A 47 -1.99 2.28 -6.67
N ASN A 48 -2.76 1.26 -6.26
CA ASN A 48 -4.04 0.96 -6.89
C ASN A 48 -5.02 2.11 -6.76
N GLU A 49 -5.09 2.73 -5.59
CA GLU A 49 -5.98 3.86 -5.35
C GLU A 49 -5.64 5.06 -6.23
N ILE A 50 -4.35 5.40 -6.32
CA ILE A 50 -3.90 6.52 -7.13
C ILE A 50 -4.13 6.24 -8.62
N THR A 51 -3.80 5.04 -9.07
CA THR A 51 -4.00 4.63 -10.45
C THR A 51 -5.47 4.71 -10.84
N SER A 52 -6.35 4.20 -9.99
CA SER A 52 -7.79 4.24 -10.24
C SER A 52 -8.33 5.66 -10.22
N ALA A 53 -7.88 6.48 -9.28
CA ALA A 53 -8.36 7.86 -9.15
C ALA A 53 -7.98 8.74 -10.35
N THR A 54 -6.85 8.44 -11.01
CA THR A 54 -6.37 9.24 -12.14
C THR A 54 -6.68 8.62 -13.50
N ALA A 55 -7.26 7.41 -13.55
CA ALA A 55 -7.47 6.68 -14.80
C ALA A 55 -8.36 7.44 -15.80
N ASP A 56 -9.38 8.11 -15.30
CA ASP A 56 -10.35 8.82 -16.14
C ASP A 56 -10.05 10.31 -16.28
N LEU A 57 -8.96 10.78 -15.68
CA LEU A 57 -8.58 12.18 -15.78
C LEU A 57 -7.83 12.45 -17.07
N LYS A 58 -8.05 13.62 -17.62
CA LYS A 58 -7.24 14.12 -18.73
C LYS A 58 -5.92 14.66 -18.20
N GLU A 59 -4.92 14.69 -19.07
CA GLU A 59 -3.64 15.29 -18.72
C GLU A 59 -3.85 16.71 -18.20
N GLY A 60 -3.21 17.04 -17.09
CA GLY A 60 -3.32 18.37 -16.47
C GLY A 60 -4.50 18.54 -15.54
N GLU A 61 -5.32 17.52 -15.34
CA GLU A 61 -6.46 17.59 -14.43
C GLU A 61 -6.12 17.02 -13.05
N PHE A 62 -6.85 17.52 -12.04
CA PHE A 62 -6.81 16.97 -10.68
C PHE A 62 -8.05 16.11 -10.42
N SER A 63 -7.89 15.08 -9.60
CA SER A 63 -9.00 14.27 -9.12
C SER A 63 -9.82 15.04 -8.08
N GLN A 64 -10.94 14.42 -7.68
CA GLN A 64 -11.64 14.83 -6.47
C GLN A 64 -10.76 14.51 -5.26
N ARG A 65 -11.13 15.05 -4.10
CA ARG A 65 -10.44 14.70 -2.86
C ARG A 65 -10.72 13.24 -2.52
N MET A 66 -9.66 12.50 -2.26
CA MET A 66 -9.74 11.06 -1.95
C MET A 66 -9.53 10.89 -0.45
N TRP A 67 -10.63 10.63 0.30
CA TRP A 67 -10.52 10.50 1.74
C TRP A 67 -9.58 9.36 2.16
N ALA A 68 -9.52 8.27 1.39
CA ALA A 68 -8.60 7.16 1.67
C ALA A 68 -7.13 7.55 1.50
N LEU A 69 -6.85 8.68 0.87
CA LEU A 69 -5.51 9.22 0.62
C LEU A 69 -5.34 10.57 1.32
N ASP A 70 -5.80 10.67 2.55
CA ASP A 70 -5.70 11.86 3.39
C ASP A 70 -6.37 13.09 2.76
N ASN A 71 -7.46 12.88 2.03
CA ASN A 71 -8.20 13.94 1.33
C ASN A 71 -7.36 14.69 0.30
N ARG A 72 -6.34 14.03 -0.25
CA ARG A 72 -5.52 14.63 -1.29
C ARG A 72 -6.23 14.62 -2.64
N LYS A 73 -5.97 15.65 -3.43
CA LYS A 73 -6.30 15.66 -4.84
C LYS A 73 -5.09 15.13 -5.61
N LEU A 74 -5.33 14.28 -6.59
CA LEU A 74 -4.26 13.67 -7.37
C LEU A 74 -4.22 14.29 -8.75
N TYR A 75 -3.02 14.48 -9.27
CA TYR A 75 -2.80 15.14 -10.55
C TYR A 75 -2.42 14.14 -11.63
N ASN A 76 -3.04 14.25 -12.79
CA ASN A 76 -2.64 13.46 -13.96
C ASN A 76 -1.64 14.28 -14.79
N HIS A 77 -0.34 13.96 -14.67
CA HIS A 77 0.72 14.65 -15.39
C HIS A 77 0.91 14.15 -16.83
N GLY A 78 0.21 13.10 -17.23
CA GLY A 78 0.33 12.52 -18.56
C GLY A 78 1.62 11.75 -18.83
N ARG A 79 2.49 11.57 -17.84
CA ARG A 79 3.80 10.93 -18.00
C ARG A 79 3.80 9.52 -17.44
N LYS A 80 3.13 8.62 -18.11
CA LYS A 80 2.86 7.27 -17.61
C LYS A 80 4.11 6.41 -17.39
N GLU A 81 5.22 6.74 -18.03
CA GLU A 81 6.44 5.93 -17.98
C GLU A 81 7.33 6.22 -16.77
N VAL A 82 7.05 7.27 -16.02
CA VAL A 82 7.90 7.69 -14.91
C VAL A 82 8.04 6.60 -13.84
N VAL A 83 6.93 5.97 -13.48
CA VAL A 83 6.94 4.92 -12.45
C VAL A 83 7.70 3.69 -12.92
N VAL A 84 7.55 3.31 -14.19
CA VAL A 84 8.25 2.16 -14.76
C VAL A 84 9.75 2.37 -14.71
N LYS A 85 10.23 3.56 -15.09
CA LYS A 85 11.66 3.88 -15.05
C LYS A 85 12.21 3.84 -13.63
N ALA A 86 11.47 4.34 -12.67
CA ALA A 86 11.89 4.31 -11.27
C ALA A 86 12.04 2.87 -10.76
N ASN A 87 11.20 1.96 -11.22
CA ASN A 87 11.25 0.56 -10.81
C ASN A 87 12.41 -0.20 -11.45
N LEU A 88 12.93 0.25 -12.57
CA LEU A 88 14.03 -0.40 -13.27
C LEU A 88 15.41 0.06 -12.80
N GLU A 89 15.47 1.14 -12.09
CA GLU A 89 16.72 1.69 -11.55
C GLU A 89 16.93 1.31 -10.09
#